data_e672c7cd9f6830337350cf660b06c881
#
_entry.id   e672c7cd9f6830337350cf660b06c881
#
_cell.length_a   1.000
_cell.length_b   1.000
_cell.length_c   1.000
_cell.angle_alpha   90.00
_cell.angle_beta   90.00
_cell.angle_gamma   90.00
#
_symmetry.space_group_name_H-M   'P 1'
#
loop_
_entity.id
_entity.type
_entity.pdbx_description
1 polymer ?
#
loop_
_entity_poly.entity_id
_entity_poly.type
_entity_poly.pdbx_seq_one_letter_code
_entity_poly.pdbx_strand_id
1 'polypeptide(L)'
;MYKQTLPLFLCILLSACDLIDYHPYDGRLTISERDINSNNIPLIEAATKDKDTIRFVLMGDTQRSYDETEDFVKHINTKKDSIDFIIHGGDYTEFGMKKEYEWAVDILSKLDIPYVGLIGNHDVIGN
;
A
#
# COMPACT_ATOMS: atom_id res chain seq x y z
N MET A 1 -54.85 -4.40 -7.92
CA MET A 1 -53.68 -4.89 -8.68
C MET A 1 -52.34 -4.63 -7.97
N TYR A 2 -52.24 -4.64 -6.62
CA TYR A 2 -51.00 -4.33 -5.89
C TYR A 2 -50.40 -5.50 -5.11
N LYS A 3 -50.96 -6.71 -5.24
CA LYS A 3 -50.54 -7.85 -4.38
C LYS A 3 -49.39 -8.71 -4.90
N GLN A 4 -48.89 -8.46 -6.12
CA GLN A 4 -47.80 -9.28 -6.70
C GLN A 4 -46.45 -8.58 -6.82
N THR A 5 -46.38 -7.28 -6.60
CA THR A 5 -45.11 -6.52 -6.72
C THR A 5 -44.24 -6.60 -5.45
N LEU A 6 -44.85 -6.80 -4.28
CA LEU A 6 -44.13 -6.89 -3.01
C LEU A 6 -43.20 -8.11 -2.90
N PRO A 7 -43.60 -9.35 -3.28
CA PRO A 7 -42.71 -10.51 -3.23
C PRO A 7 -41.57 -10.41 -4.25
N LEU A 8 -41.82 -9.80 -5.43
CA LEU A 8 -40.74 -9.60 -6.41
C LEU A 8 -39.68 -8.61 -5.92
N PHE A 9 -40.11 -7.54 -5.28
CA PHE A 9 -39.19 -6.53 -4.70
C PHE A 9 -38.37 -7.12 -3.51
N LEU A 10 -39.01 -7.97 -2.71
CA LEU A 10 -38.33 -8.68 -1.61
C LEU A 10 -37.29 -9.70 -2.12
N CYS A 11 -37.56 -10.40 -3.22
CA CYS A 11 -36.59 -11.30 -3.86
C CYS A 11 -35.38 -10.54 -4.42
N ILE A 12 -35.55 -9.36 -4.97
CA ILE A 12 -34.45 -8.52 -5.46
C ILE A 12 -33.58 -8.04 -4.29
N LEU A 13 -34.18 -7.69 -3.15
CA LEU A 13 -33.43 -7.28 -1.95
C LEU A 13 -32.64 -8.45 -1.33
N LEU A 14 -33.14 -9.67 -1.42
CA LEU A 14 -32.42 -10.86 -0.91
C LEU A 14 -31.27 -11.31 -1.82
N SER A 15 -31.31 -10.95 -3.10
CA SER A 15 -30.22 -11.24 -4.05
C SER A 15 -29.07 -10.23 -3.97
N ALA A 16 -29.23 -9.15 -3.23
CA ALA A 16 -28.24 -8.08 -3.13
C ALA A 16 -27.11 -8.43 -2.15
N CYS A 17 -27.22 -9.50 -1.37
CA CYS A 17 -26.19 -9.90 -0.40
C CYS A 17 -24.88 -10.39 -1.04
N ASP A 18 -24.91 -10.85 -2.30
CA ASP A 18 -23.70 -11.30 -3.02
C ASP A 18 -23.06 -10.20 -3.89
N LEU A 19 -23.64 -8.98 -3.91
CA LEU A 19 -23.15 -7.87 -4.75
C LEU A 19 -21.92 -7.15 -4.14
N ILE A 20 -21.59 -7.43 -2.87
CA ILE A 20 -20.45 -6.82 -2.18
C ILE A 20 -19.58 -7.96 -1.64
N ASP A 21 -18.73 -8.52 -2.50
CA ASP A 21 -17.65 -9.43 -2.10
C ASP A 21 -16.50 -8.60 -1.49
N TYR A 22 -16.78 -8.01 -0.32
CA TYR A 22 -15.80 -7.25 0.45
C TYR A 22 -15.53 -7.97 1.77
N HIS A 23 -14.35 -8.60 1.82
CA HIS A 23 -13.80 -9.08 3.08
C HIS A 23 -12.60 -8.21 3.46
N PRO A 24 -12.60 -7.56 4.64
CA PRO A 24 -11.50 -6.65 5.04
C PRO A 24 -10.12 -7.30 5.02
N TYR A 25 -10.07 -8.61 5.28
CA TYR A 25 -8.86 -9.42 5.30
C TYR A 25 -8.71 -10.29 4.05
N ASP A 26 -9.27 -9.88 2.92
CA ASP A 26 -9.08 -10.59 1.66
C ASP A 26 -7.63 -10.45 1.19
N GLY A 27 -6.87 -11.53 1.23
CA GLY A 27 -5.47 -11.56 0.80
C GLY A 27 -5.27 -11.43 -0.72
N ARG A 28 -6.35 -11.36 -1.51
CA ARG A 28 -6.28 -11.12 -2.96
C ARG A 28 -6.06 -9.64 -3.23
N LEU A 29 -4.85 -9.18 -3.03
CA LEU A 29 -4.49 -7.79 -3.32
C LEU A 29 -4.59 -7.49 -4.82
N THR A 30 -5.27 -6.40 -5.15
CA THR A 30 -5.35 -5.85 -6.51
C THR A 30 -4.33 -4.73 -6.72
N ILE A 31 -3.21 -4.78 -6.00
CA ILE A 31 -2.13 -3.81 -6.12
C ILE A 31 -1.42 -4.02 -7.45
N SER A 32 -1.16 -2.94 -8.15
CA SER A 32 -0.42 -2.93 -9.41
C SER A 32 1.05 -3.30 -9.21
N GLU A 33 1.59 -3.07 -8.01
CA GLU A 33 2.98 -3.35 -7.67
C GLU A 33 3.07 -4.54 -6.73
N ARG A 34 3.78 -5.57 -7.19
CA ARG A 34 4.12 -6.77 -6.42
C ARG A 34 5.63 -6.92 -6.38
N ASP A 35 6.12 -7.70 -5.42
CA ASP A 35 7.55 -8.04 -5.33
C ASP A 35 8.46 -6.81 -5.28
N ILE A 36 8.01 -5.74 -4.60
CA ILE A 36 8.66 -4.42 -4.54
C ILE A 36 10.14 -4.56 -4.17
N ASN A 37 10.46 -5.32 -3.12
CA ASN A 37 11.85 -5.51 -2.71
C ASN A 37 12.67 -6.20 -3.79
N SER A 38 12.15 -7.27 -4.40
CA SER A 38 12.85 -8.01 -5.46
C SER A 38 13.10 -7.15 -6.69
N ASN A 39 12.19 -6.23 -6.99
CA ASN A 39 12.32 -5.31 -8.12
C ASN A 39 13.29 -4.15 -7.81
N ASN A 40 13.28 -3.64 -6.60
CA ASN A 40 14.04 -2.44 -6.22
C ASN A 40 15.46 -2.73 -5.73
N ILE A 41 15.74 -3.89 -5.12
CA ILE A 41 17.09 -4.25 -4.67
C ILE A 41 18.12 -4.14 -5.80
N PRO A 42 17.91 -4.69 -7.02
CA PRO A 42 18.87 -4.51 -8.12
C PRO A 42 19.09 -3.05 -8.53
N LEU A 43 18.05 -2.21 -8.43
CA LEU A 43 18.17 -0.78 -8.73
C LEU A 43 19.03 -0.07 -7.68
N ILE A 44 18.85 -0.41 -6.40
CA ILE A 44 19.65 0.11 -5.29
C ILE A 44 21.12 -0.32 -5.44
N GLU A 45 21.35 -1.59 -5.73
CA GLU A 45 22.71 -2.12 -5.96
C GLU A 45 23.40 -1.37 -7.12
N ALA A 46 22.71 -1.19 -8.23
CA ALA A 46 23.23 -0.46 -9.39
C ALA A 46 23.52 1.02 -9.06
N ALA A 47 22.65 1.66 -8.28
CA ALA A 47 22.78 3.07 -7.90
C ALA A 47 23.90 3.32 -6.88
N THR A 48 24.30 2.29 -6.11
CA THR A 48 25.25 2.45 -4.99
C THR A 48 26.61 1.82 -5.23
N LYS A 49 26.74 0.93 -6.22
CA LYS A 49 27.89 0.05 -6.47
C LYS A 49 29.27 0.75 -6.46
N ASP A 50 29.33 1.95 -7.06
CA ASP A 50 30.60 2.66 -7.25
C ASP A 50 30.67 3.95 -6.39
N LYS A 51 29.85 4.03 -5.32
CA LYS A 51 29.80 5.19 -4.44
C LYS A 51 30.59 4.96 -3.16
N ASP A 52 31.46 5.91 -2.83
CA ASP A 52 32.16 5.96 -1.53
C ASP A 52 31.24 6.36 -0.37
N THR A 53 30.13 7.00 -0.68
CA THR A 53 29.14 7.46 0.31
C THR A 53 27.74 7.15 -0.19
N ILE A 54 26.97 6.47 0.64
CA ILE A 54 25.57 6.12 0.38
C ILE A 54 24.70 6.98 1.29
N ARG A 55 23.65 7.57 0.73
CA ARG A 55 22.65 8.35 1.46
C ARG A 55 21.30 7.72 1.31
N PHE A 56 20.68 7.34 2.40
CA PHE A 56 19.35 6.77 2.40
C PHE A 56 18.46 7.43 3.43
N VAL A 57 17.17 7.26 3.26
CA VAL A 57 16.16 7.68 4.22
C VAL A 57 15.57 6.45 4.89
N LEU A 58 15.45 6.50 6.21
CA LEU A 58 14.72 5.53 7.00
C LEU A 58 13.38 6.15 7.40
N MET A 59 12.30 5.49 7.08
CA MET A 59 10.94 5.84 7.48
C MET A 59 10.20 4.60 7.98
N GLY A 60 9.04 4.77 8.58
CA GLY A 60 8.17 3.68 9.06
C GLY A 60 6.96 4.26 9.75
N ASP A 61 6.08 3.41 10.30
CA ASP A 61 4.90 3.80 11.05
C ASP A 61 3.99 4.78 10.28
N THR A 62 3.75 4.45 9.00
CA THR A 62 2.96 5.31 8.10
C THR A 62 1.45 5.05 8.19
N GLN A 63 1.04 4.03 8.95
CA GLN A 63 -0.37 3.77 9.24
C GLN A 63 -1.04 5.02 9.82
N ARG A 64 -2.27 5.31 9.41
CA ARG A 64 -3.08 6.49 9.77
C ARG A 64 -2.56 7.85 9.26
N SER A 65 -1.30 7.94 8.84
CA SER A 65 -0.65 9.19 8.41
C SER A 65 -0.48 9.23 6.89
N TYR A 66 -1.53 8.85 6.14
CA TYR A 66 -1.44 8.74 4.68
C TYR A 66 -1.23 10.09 4.00
N ASP A 67 -1.88 11.15 4.48
CA ASP A 67 -1.71 12.50 3.93
C ASP A 67 -0.30 13.03 4.16
N GLU A 68 0.23 12.85 5.38
CA GLU A 68 1.61 13.21 5.73
C GLU A 68 2.63 12.38 4.95
N THR A 69 2.32 11.10 4.70
CA THR A 69 3.16 10.22 3.88
C THR A 69 3.16 10.68 2.43
N GLU A 70 2.03 11.12 1.89
CA GLU A 70 1.97 11.67 0.54
C GLU A 70 2.78 12.98 0.43
N ASP A 71 2.70 13.85 1.41
CA ASP A 71 3.50 15.08 1.45
C ASP A 71 5.00 14.79 1.63
N PHE A 72 5.34 13.77 2.42
CA PHE A 72 6.71 13.27 2.52
C PHE A 72 7.22 12.77 1.17
N VAL A 73 6.46 11.94 0.43
CA VAL A 73 6.83 11.46 -0.91
C VAL A 73 7.07 12.61 -1.87
N LYS A 74 6.18 13.61 -1.90
CA LYS A 74 6.37 14.82 -2.71
C LYS A 74 7.68 15.54 -2.34
N HIS A 75 7.95 15.69 -1.04
CA HIS A 75 9.17 16.35 -0.57
C HIS A 75 10.42 15.55 -0.96
N ILE A 76 10.44 14.25 -0.73
CA ILE A 76 11.58 13.39 -1.07
C ILE A 76 11.89 13.42 -2.56
N ASN A 77 10.89 13.42 -3.42
CA ASN A 77 11.08 13.50 -4.87
C ASN A 77 11.82 14.80 -5.28
N THR A 78 11.70 15.88 -4.51
CA THR A 78 12.52 17.11 -4.73
C THR A 78 13.99 16.93 -4.36
N LYS A 79 14.35 15.86 -3.65
CA LYS A 79 15.70 15.55 -3.16
C LYS A 79 16.31 14.31 -3.81
N LYS A 80 15.67 13.75 -4.84
CA LYS A 80 16.05 12.47 -5.46
C LYS A 80 17.52 12.40 -5.91
N ASP A 81 18.12 13.50 -6.31
CA ASP A 81 19.54 13.54 -6.71
C ASP A 81 20.51 13.44 -5.52
N SER A 82 20.00 13.54 -4.29
CA SER A 82 20.78 13.53 -3.05
C SER A 82 20.55 12.30 -2.19
N ILE A 83 19.62 11.43 -2.59
CA ILE A 83 19.20 10.23 -1.84
C ILE A 83 19.28 9.04 -2.80
N ASP A 84 19.92 7.96 -2.36
CA ASP A 84 20.13 6.79 -3.18
C ASP A 84 18.96 5.82 -3.12
N PHE A 85 18.36 5.65 -1.93
CA PHE A 85 17.20 4.80 -1.71
C PHE A 85 16.50 5.11 -0.39
N ILE A 86 15.38 4.44 -0.17
CA ILE A 86 14.58 4.54 1.05
C ILE A 86 14.42 3.16 1.67
N ILE A 87 14.44 3.09 3.00
CA ILE A 87 14.05 1.91 3.77
C ILE A 87 12.77 2.26 4.52
N HIS A 88 11.72 1.47 4.31
CA HIS A 88 10.50 1.53 5.11
C HIS A 88 10.54 0.43 6.16
N GLY A 89 10.52 0.81 7.42
CA GLY A 89 10.69 -0.07 8.58
C GLY A 89 9.47 -0.94 8.93
N GLY A 90 8.39 -0.85 8.16
CA GLY A 90 7.13 -1.56 8.43
C GLY A 90 6.05 -0.64 8.99
N ASP A 91 4.94 -1.25 9.39
CA ASP A 91 3.73 -0.58 9.84
C ASP A 91 3.14 0.37 8.79
N TYR A 92 2.85 -0.22 7.62
CA TYR A 92 2.13 0.43 6.52
C TYR A 92 0.64 0.55 6.81
N THR A 93 0.13 -0.39 7.60
CA THR A 93 -1.29 -0.59 7.90
C THR A 93 -1.53 -0.55 9.39
N GLU A 94 -2.74 -0.17 9.81
CA GLU A 94 -3.14 -0.21 11.22
C GLU A 94 -3.62 -1.61 11.64
N PHE A 95 -4.33 -2.29 10.73
CA PHE A 95 -5.00 -3.56 11.02
C PHE A 95 -4.67 -4.68 10.03
N GLY A 96 -3.71 -4.49 9.14
CA GLY A 96 -3.38 -5.46 8.09
C GLY A 96 -4.48 -5.64 7.05
N MET A 97 -5.37 -4.66 6.90
CA MET A 97 -6.47 -4.76 5.95
C MET A 97 -6.02 -4.49 4.52
N LYS A 98 -6.59 -5.23 3.58
CA LYS A 98 -6.33 -5.06 2.14
C LYS A 98 -6.35 -3.60 1.69
N LYS A 99 -7.36 -2.84 2.12
CA LYS A 99 -7.54 -1.46 1.69
C LYS A 99 -6.43 -0.53 2.19
N GLU A 100 -5.90 -0.79 3.38
CA GLU A 100 -4.79 -0.04 3.93
C GLU A 100 -3.50 -0.29 3.13
N TYR A 101 -3.23 -1.54 2.75
CA TYR A 101 -2.12 -1.86 1.85
C TYR A 101 -2.26 -1.18 0.49
N GLU A 102 -3.47 -1.16 -0.09
CA GLU A 102 -3.72 -0.48 -1.35
C GLU A 102 -3.40 1.02 -1.24
N TRP A 103 -3.79 1.70 -0.16
CA TRP A 103 -3.46 3.11 0.07
C TRP A 103 -1.96 3.33 0.24
N ALA A 104 -1.31 2.53 1.07
CA ALA A 104 0.12 2.65 1.30
C ALA A 104 0.92 2.47 0.00
N VAL A 105 0.60 1.43 -0.79
CA VAL A 105 1.27 1.18 -2.07
C VAL A 105 0.98 2.29 -3.09
N ASP A 106 -0.26 2.80 -3.16
CA ASP A 106 -0.60 3.91 -4.07
C ASP A 106 0.22 5.16 -3.77
N ILE A 107 0.48 5.45 -2.51
CA ILE A 107 1.30 6.59 -2.09
C ILE A 107 2.78 6.34 -2.39
N LEU A 108 3.31 5.19 -1.97
CA LEU A 108 4.74 4.89 -2.07
C LEU A 108 5.18 4.62 -3.51
N SER A 109 4.28 4.17 -4.38
CA SER A 109 4.56 4.00 -5.82
C SER A 109 4.86 5.31 -6.55
N LYS A 110 4.52 6.46 -5.95
CA LYS A 110 4.83 7.80 -6.46
C LYS A 110 6.27 8.26 -6.16
N LEU A 111 7.06 7.45 -5.45
CA LEU A 111 8.48 7.74 -5.23
C LEU A 111 9.28 7.63 -6.52
N ASP A 112 10.06 8.66 -6.82
CA ASP A 112 11.05 8.68 -7.93
C ASP A 112 12.37 7.95 -7.57
N ILE A 113 12.47 7.43 -6.35
CA ILE A 113 13.65 6.79 -5.78
C ILE A 113 13.26 5.37 -5.36
N PRO A 114 14.10 4.34 -5.61
CA PRO A 114 13.77 2.99 -5.20
C PRO A 114 13.68 2.86 -3.68
N TYR A 115 12.73 2.06 -3.21
CA TYR A 115 12.58 1.77 -1.79
C TYR A 115 12.49 0.28 -1.52
N VAL A 116 12.87 -0.14 -0.34
CA VAL A 116 12.65 -1.48 0.20
C VAL A 116 11.83 -1.38 1.48
N GLY A 117 11.01 -2.36 1.74
CA GLY A 117 10.12 -2.37 2.88
C GLY A 117 10.24 -3.64 3.72
N LEU A 118 10.14 -3.45 5.01
CA LEU A 118 9.99 -4.52 5.99
C LEU A 118 8.51 -4.66 6.37
N ILE A 119 8.16 -5.72 7.06
CA ILE A 119 6.83 -5.94 7.62
C ILE A 119 6.88 -5.59 9.09
N GLY A 120 5.98 -4.72 9.53
CA GLY A 120 5.80 -4.38 10.94
C GLY A 120 4.76 -5.26 11.64
N ASN A 121 4.56 -5.05 12.92
CA ASN A 121 3.60 -5.85 13.69
C ASN A 121 2.14 -5.49 13.35
N HIS A 122 1.84 -4.24 13.00
CA HIS A 122 0.51 -3.82 12.56
C HIS A 122 0.12 -4.42 11.21
N ASP A 123 1.10 -4.69 10.37
CA ASP A 123 0.87 -5.26 9.04
C ASP A 123 0.35 -6.72 9.08
N VAL A 124 0.52 -7.42 10.20
CA VAL A 124 0.14 -8.85 10.34
C VAL A 124 -1.01 -9.09 11.32
N ILE A 125 -1.64 -8.06 11.85
CA ILE A 125 -2.75 -8.20 12.82
C ILE A 125 -3.95 -8.93 12.22
N GLY A 126 -4.19 -8.75 10.93
CA GLY A 126 -5.32 -9.34 10.20
C GLY A 126 -5.17 -10.81 9.81
N ASN A 127 -4.07 -11.47 10.14
CA ASN A 127 -3.76 -12.85 9.76
C ASN A 127 -3.98 -13.85 10.91
#